data_95264e44d452f0e0902f5e98c1cc6166
#
_entry.id   95264e44d452f0e0902f5e98c1cc6166
#
_cell.length_a   1.000
_cell.length_b   1.000
_cell.length_c   1.000
_cell.angle_alpha   90.00
_cell.angle_beta   90.00
_cell.angle_gamma   90.00
#
_symmetry.space_group_name_H-M   'P 1'
#
loop_
_entity.id
_entity.type
_entity.pdbx_description
1 polymer ?
#
loop_
_entity_poly.entity_id
_entity_poly.type
_entity_poly.pdbx_seq_one_letter_code
_entity_poly.pdbx_strand_id
1 'polypeptide(L)'
;MRVALIAREPDHPLLAGARELLEADGHLFVPDDQHADVVLLKARNQDALQRAEYHQRFGVPVLNSAAATGRCQDRDWMERTARAAGLPFAPILGRGVLGQLPWDGPVVVKSLRSRKEDLVARADTPAQWRALAERWPGEPVLTQRPVDGDGWDRKVWVVGGRVFAEQRRSELVPGAPERRPWAPDDRERAIALAAGPAFGLQVYGVDLLPGPDGPVAVDVNAFPGVRHQPGAPEALAALVLRTARR
;
A
#
# COMPACT_ATOMS: atom_id res chain seq x y z
N MET A 1 9.10 7.63 -26.04
CA MET A 1 8.02 6.71 -25.67
C MET A 1 6.80 7.48 -25.20
N ARG A 2 5.64 6.81 -25.18
CA ARG A 2 4.36 7.37 -24.74
C ARG A 2 3.98 6.73 -23.40
N VAL A 3 3.72 7.56 -22.40
CA VAL A 3 3.35 7.12 -21.04
C VAL A 3 1.89 7.49 -20.79
N ALA A 4 1.04 6.54 -20.48
CA ALA A 4 -0.31 6.83 -20.04
C ALA A 4 -0.41 6.82 -18.51
N LEU A 5 -1.33 7.61 -17.97
CA LEU A 5 -1.53 7.76 -16.54
C LEU A 5 -2.99 7.48 -16.18
N ILE A 6 -3.21 6.41 -15.40
CA ILE A 6 -4.48 6.11 -14.74
C ILE A 6 -4.32 6.44 -13.26
N ALA A 7 -4.73 7.63 -12.84
CA ALA A 7 -4.55 8.11 -11.48
C ALA A 7 -5.78 8.87 -10.99
N ARG A 8 -6.04 8.76 -9.67
CA ARG A 8 -7.06 9.59 -9.01
C ARG A 8 -6.61 11.04 -8.84
N GLU A 9 -5.31 11.23 -8.60
CA GLU A 9 -4.65 12.53 -8.44
C GLU A 9 -3.49 12.60 -9.43
N PRO A 10 -3.72 13.06 -10.69
CA PRO A 10 -2.67 13.13 -11.72
C PRO A 10 -1.49 14.01 -11.32
N ASP A 11 -1.77 15.08 -10.56
CA ASP A 11 -0.77 16.06 -10.11
C ASP A 11 -0.14 15.68 -8.74
N HIS A 12 -0.28 14.42 -8.33
CA HIS A 12 0.40 13.95 -7.13
C HIS A 12 1.91 14.14 -7.26
N PRO A 13 2.64 14.71 -6.26
CA PRO A 13 4.05 15.12 -6.38
C PRO A 13 4.98 14.05 -6.95
N LEU A 14 4.79 12.77 -6.60
CA LEU A 14 5.57 11.67 -7.16
C LEU A 14 5.37 11.53 -8.68
N LEU A 15 4.12 11.67 -9.15
CA LEU A 15 3.78 11.55 -10.57
C LEU A 15 4.20 12.80 -11.34
N ALA A 16 3.94 13.99 -10.78
CA ALA A 16 4.31 15.27 -11.40
C ALA A 16 5.82 15.36 -11.59
N GLY A 17 6.61 15.08 -10.55
CA GLY A 17 8.07 15.12 -10.67
C GLY A 17 8.64 14.05 -11.63
N ALA A 18 8.08 12.83 -11.65
CA ALA A 18 8.49 11.83 -12.62
C ALA A 18 8.10 12.22 -14.05
N ARG A 19 6.94 12.87 -14.22
CA ARG A 19 6.47 13.39 -15.50
C ARG A 19 7.41 14.48 -16.02
N GLU A 20 7.75 15.48 -15.21
CA GLU A 20 8.68 16.55 -15.56
C GLU A 20 10.02 15.99 -16.07
N LEU A 21 10.59 15.00 -15.37
CA LEU A 21 11.83 14.34 -15.75
C LEU A 21 11.71 13.62 -17.10
N LEU A 22 10.64 12.86 -17.30
CA LEU A 22 10.42 12.10 -18.53
C LEU A 22 10.12 13.02 -19.73
N GLU A 23 9.37 14.11 -19.54
CA GLU A 23 9.10 15.11 -20.59
C GLU A 23 10.38 15.87 -20.97
N ALA A 24 11.26 16.19 -20.01
CA ALA A 24 12.57 16.79 -20.27
C ALA A 24 13.47 15.87 -21.13
N ASP A 25 13.33 14.55 -20.99
CA ASP A 25 14.02 13.54 -21.81
C ASP A 25 13.30 13.24 -23.15
N GLY A 26 12.28 14.05 -23.53
CA GLY A 26 11.56 13.92 -24.80
C GLY A 26 10.51 12.80 -24.84
N HIS A 27 10.03 12.33 -23.69
CA HIS A 27 8.92 11.38 -23.61
C HIS A 27 7.58 12.11 -23.51
N LEU A 28 6.50 11.48 -23.94
CA LEU A 28 5.18 12.10 -24.03
C LEU A 28 4.22 11.45 -23.03
N PHE A 29 3.51 12.27 -22.26
CA PHE A 29 2.35 11.81 -21.52
C PHE A 29 1.10 11.93 -22.40
N VAL A 30 0.36 10.83 -22.47
CA VAL A 30 -0.83 10.72 -23.33
C VAL A 30 -2.05 10.33 -22.51
N PRO A 31 -3.27 10.67 -22.94
CA PRO A 31 -4.50 10.10 -22.38
C PRO A 31 -4.48 8.56 -22.40
N ASP A 32 -5.12 7.94 -21.44
CA ASP A 32 -5.10 6.48 -21.28
C ASP A 32 -6.02 5.71 -22.24
N ASP A 33 -6.79 6.42 -23.07
CA ASP A 33 -7.52 5.89 -24.22
C ASP A 33 -6.70 5.85 -25.51
N GLN A 34 -5.46 6.34 -25.49
CA GLN A 34 -4.54 6.35 -26.61
C GLN A 34 -3.49 5.24 -26.48
N HIS A 35 -2.81 4.94 -27.59
CA HIS A 35 -1.66 4.03 -27.58
C HIS A 35 -0.56 4.53 -26.65
N ALA A 36 -0.11 3.67 -25.74
CA ALA A 36 0.97 3.92 -24.80
C ALA A 36 1.99 2.78 -24.82
N ASP A 37 3.24 3.11 -24.53
CA ASP A 37 4.33 2.12 -24.35
C ASP A 37 4.39 1.59 -22.92
N VAL A 38 3.84 2.34 -21.94
CA VAL A 38 3.74 1.96 -20.54
C VAL A 38 2.60 2.76 -19.87
N VAL A 39 1.94 2.13 -18.91
CA VAL A 39 0.87 2.76 -18.11
C VAL A 39 1.28 2.82 -16.63
N LEU A 40 1.09 3.98 -16.00
CA LEU A 40 1.19 4.17 -14.57
C LEU A 40 -0.21 4.07 -13.94
N LEU A 41 -0.43 3.05 -13.10
CA LEU A 41 -1.70 2.84 -12.41
C LEU A 41 -1.62 3.27 -10.94
N LYS A 42 -2.02 4.53 -10.66
CA LYS A 42 -2.14 5.08 -9.30
C LYS A 42 -3.60 5.31 -8.91
N ALA A 43 -4.44 4.35 -9.23
CA ALA A 43 -5.84 4.27 -8.83
C ALA A 43 -6.20 2.82 -8.55
N ARG A 44 -7.26 2.59 -7.77
CA ARG A 44 -7.65 1.24 -7.35
C ARG A 44 -9.16 0.97 -7.38
N ASN A 45 -9.93 1.89 -7.94
CA ASN A 45 -11.34 1.66 -8.21
C ASN A 45 -11.52 0.72 -9.41
N GLN A 46 -12.69 0.11 -9.51
CA GLN A 46 -12.95 -0.91 -10.52
C GLN A 46 -12.74 -0.41 -11.95
N ASP A 47 -13.19 0.80 -12.28
CA ASP A 47 -13.01 1.40 -13.60
C ASP A 47 -11.52 1.55 -13.96
N ALA A 48 -10.70 2.08 -13.04
CA ALA A 48 -9.25 2.21 -13.26
C ALA A 48 -8.57 0.85 -13.46
N LEU A 49 -8.98 -0.17 -12.69
CA LEU A 49 -8.45 -1.53 -12.87
C LEU A 49 -8.84 -2.12 -14.22
N GLN A 50 -10.08 -1.94 -14.68
CA GLN A 50 -10.53 -2.41 -15.99
C GLN A 50 -9.78 -1.73 -17.14
N ARG A 51 -9.56 -0.41 -17.08
CA ARG A 51 -8.75 0.32 -18.06
C ARG A 51 -7.30 -0.18 -18.09
N ALA A 52 -6.71 -0.42 -16.93
CA ALA A 52 -5.37 -0.98 -16.81
C ALA A 52 -5.29 -2.42 -17.39
N GLU A 53 -6.29 -3.26 -17.11
CA GLU A 53 -6.40 -4.59 -17.70
C GLU A 53 -6.54 -4.56 -19.23
N TYR A 54 -7.29 -3.59 -19.76
CA TYR A 54 -7.39 -3.39 -21.20
C TYR A 54 -6.00 -3.20 -21.82
N HIS A 55 -5.17 -2.27 -21.30
CA HIS A 55 -3.81 -2.09 -21.77
C HIS A 55 -2.98 -3.38 -21.70
N GLN A 56 -3.06 -4.11 -20.58
CA GLN A 56 -2.32 -5.36 -20.39
C GLN A 56 -2.70 -6.45 -21.42
N ARG A 57 -3.97 -6.53 -21.82
CA ARG A 57 -4.43 -7.47 -22.87
C ARG A 57 -3.78 -7.20 -24.23
N PHE A 58 -3.37 -5.98 -24.51
CA PHE A 58 -2.64 -5.59 -25.71
C PHE A 58 -1.12 -5.58 -25.53
N GLY A 59 -0.62 -6.19 -24.46
CA GLY A 59 0.81 -6.32 -24.21
C GLY A 59 1.48 -5.06 -23.64
N VAL A 60 0.70 -4.01 -23.31
CA VAL A 60 1.26 -2.79 -22.72
C VAL A 60 1.55 -3.03 -21.23
N PRO A 61 2.79 -2.84 -20.77
CA PRO A 61 3.13 -3.00 -19.36
C PRO A 61 2.45 -1.95 -18.49
N VAL A 62 1.93 -2.38 -17.35
CA VAL A 62 1.25 -1.52 -16.35
C VAL A 62 1.97 -1.59 -15.01
N LEU A 63 2.31 -0.46 -14.45
CA LEU A 63 2.97 -0.29 -13.15
C LEU A 63 1.99 0.28 -12.11
N ASN A 64 1.58 -0.45 -11.07
CA ASN A 64 1.67 -1.91 -10.94
C ASN A 64 0.58 -2.58 -11.77
N SER A 65 0.68 -3.89 -12.02
CA SER A 65 -0.39 -4.59 -12.74
C SER A 65 -1.76 -4.41 -12.09
N ALA A 66 -2.83 -4.42 -12.89
CA ALA A 66 -4.20 -4.31 -12.40
C ALA A 66 -4.52 -5.40 -11.36
N ALA A 67 -4.11 -6.63 -11.65
CA ALA A 67 -4.33 -7.77 -10.76
C ALA A 67 -3.62 -7.59 -9.40
N ALA A 68 -2.34 -7.22 -9.38
CA ALA A 68 -1.61 -6.99 -8.13
C ALA A 68 -2.21 -5.82 -7.35
N THR A 69 -2.56 -4.71 -8.02
CA THR A 69 -3.21 -3.55 -7.41
C THR A 69 -4.56 -3.90 -6.80
N GLY A 70 -5.39 -4.65 -7.50
CA GLY A 70 -6.71 -5.08 -7.03
C GLY A 70 -6.62 -6.04 -5.84
N ARG A 71 -5.69 -7.00 -5.87
CA ARG A 71 -5.47 -7.96 -4.79
C ARG A 71 -4.97 -7.31 -3.50
N CYS A 72 -4.15 -6.26 -3.57
CA CYS A 72 -3.71 -5.51 -2.40
C CYS A 72 -4.84 -4.78 -1.64
N GLN A 73 -6.07 -4.77 -2.18
CA GLN A 73 -7.23 -4.29 -1.43
C GLN A 73 -7.87 -5.35 -0.55
N ASP A 74 -7.52 -6.63 -0.72
CA ASP A 74 -8.02 -7.76 0.06
C ASP A 74 -7.00 -8.10 1.17
N ARG A 75 -7.30 -7.71 2.41
CA ARG A 75 -6.42 -7.91 3.56
C ARG A 75 -6.25 -9.37 3.96
N ASP A 76 -7.22 -10.23 3.65
CA ASP A 76 -7.09 -11.67 3.86
C ASP A 76 -6.10 -12.29 2.86
N TRP A 77 -6.23 -11.92 1.58
CA TRP A 77 -5.25 -12.31 0.58
C TRP A 77 -3.85 -11.78 0.92
N MET A 78 -3.75 -10.57 1.42
CA MET A 78 -2.49 -9.95 1.82
C MET A 78 -1.77 -10.75 2.91
N GLU A 79 -2.47 -11.12 3.99
CA GLU A 79 -1.89 -11.92 5.07
C GLU A 79 -1.44 -13.30 4.58
N ARG A 80 -2.29 -13.99 3.80
CA ARG A 80 -1.94 -15.30 3.24
C ARG A 80 -0.71 -15.23 2.32
N THR A 81 -0.61 -14.18 1.51
CA THR A 81 0.51 -13.95 0.60
C THR A 81 1.79 -13.66 1.39
N ALA A 82 1.73 -12.80 2.40
CA ALA A 82 2.85 -12.50 3.27
C ALA A 82 3.36 -13.76 3.98
N ARG A 83 2.45 -14.55 4.56
CA ARG A 83 2.77 -15.81 5.25
C ARG A 83 3.43 -16.83 4.30
N ALA A 84 2.88 -17.00 3.10
CA ALA A 84 3.43 -17.91 2.10
C ALA A 84 4.84 -17.51 1.66
N ALA A 85 5.14 -16.21 1.69
CA ALA A 85 6.46 -15.66 1.38
C ALA A 85 7.42 -15.61 2.60
N GLY A 86 7.00 -16.10 3.77
CA GLY A 86 7.79 -16.06 4.99
C GLY A 86 8.00 -14.66 5.57
N LEU A 87 7.17 -13.68 5.19
CA LEU A 87 7.26 -12.33 5.71
C LEU A 87 6.64 -12.26 7.12
N PRO A 88 7.27 -11.54 8.06
CA PRO A 88 6.71 -11.31 9.38
C PRO A 88 5.50 -10.38 9.26
N PHE A 89 4.30 -10.93 9.30
CA PHE A 89 3.04 -10.20 9.18
C PHE A 89 2.17 -10.38 10.41
N ALA A 90 1.44 -9.33 10.83
CA ALA A 90 0.59 -9.38 12.00
C ALA A 90 -0.49 -10.47 11.85
N PRO A 91 -0.58 -11.44 12.79
CA PRO A 91 -1.49 -12.58 12.66
C PRO A 91 -2.95 -12.15 12.67
N ILE A 92 -3.74 -12.69 11.75
CA ILE A 92 -5.20 -12.57 11.79
C ILE A 92 -5.74 -13.53 12.87
N LEU A 93 -6.56 -13.01 13.77
CA LEU A 93 -7.21 -13.74 14.85
C LEU A 93 -8.61 -14.21 14.47
N GLY A 94 -9.34 -13.42 13.68
CA GLY A 94 -10.70 -13.74 13.26
C GLY A 94 -11.13 -12.99 12.01
N ARG A 95 -12.20 -13.47 11.39
CA ARG A 95 -12.84 -12.87 10.20
C ARG A 95 -14.34 -13.00 10.32
N GLY A 96 -15.08 -12.00 9.90
CA GLY A 96 -16.54 -12.05 9.90
C GLY A 96 -17.18 -10.68 9.76
N VAL A 97 -18.46 -10.60 10.07
CA VAL A 97 -19.19 -9.34 10.18
C VAL A 97 -19.01 -8.80 11.60
N LEU A 98 -18.58 -7.56 11.74
CA LEU A 98 -18.17 -6.97 13.03
C LEU A 98 -19.23 -7.13 14.14
N GLY A 99 -20.51 -6.87 13.83
CA GLY A 99 -21.61 -7.02 14.80
C GLY A 99 -21.90 -8.48 15.24
N GLN A 100 -21.30 -9.48 14.58
CA GLN A 100 -21.52 -10.90 14.84
C GLN A 100 -20.28 -11.59 15.44
N LEU A 101 -19.13 -10.92 15.44
CA LEU A 101 -17.91 -11.48 16.01
C LEU A 101 -17.87 -11.29 17.53
N PRO A 102 -17.43 -12.32 18.28
CA PRO A 102 -17.17 -12.16 19.71
C PRO A 102 -15.93 -11.27 19.93
N TRP A 103 -15.85 -10.70 21.13
CA TRP A 103 -14.65 -10.01 21.58
C TRP A 103 -13.90 -10.90 22.58
N ASP A 104 -12.69 -11.33 22.20
CA ASP A 104 -11.88 -12.26 22.99
C ASP A 104 -10.58 -11.60 23.52
N GLY A 105 -10.54 -10.27 23.57
CA GLY A 105 -9.39 -9.51 24.07
C GLY A 105 -8.95 -8.38 23.12
N PRO A 106 -7.85 -7.70 23.44
CA PRO A 106 -7.34 -6.59 22.64
C PRO A 106 -7.06 -6.98 21.18
N VAL A 107 -7.63 -6.21 20.24
CA VAL A 107 -7.50 -6.47 18.79
C VAL A 107 -7.39 -5.16 18.00
N VAL A 108 -6.74 -5.24 16.83
CA VAL A 108 -6.90 -4.26 15.76
C VAL A 108 -7.93 -4.79 14.78
N VAL A 109 -8.99 -4.02 14.57
CA VAL A 109 -10.09 -4.33 13.64
C VAL A 109 -9.85 -3.57 12.35
N LYS A 110 -9.92 -4.26 11.22
CA LYS A 110 -9.78 -3.65 9.90
C LYS A 110 -10.89 -4.12 8.97
N SER A 111 -11.47 -3.23 8.16
CA SER A 111 -12.31 -3.67 7.04
C SER A 111 -11.59 -4.73 6.23
N LEU A 112 -12.28 -5.79 5.83
CA LEU A 112 -11.70 -6.86 5.02
C LEU A 112 -11.15 -6.33 3.68
N ARG A 113 -11.84 -5.35 3.10
CA ARG A 113 -11.38 -4.64 1.90
C ARG A 113 -10.90 -3.23 2.22
N SER A 114 -9.64 -2.96 1.88
CA SER A 114 -9.06 -1.62 1.98
C SER A 114 -9.69 -0.67 0.96
N ARG A 115 -10.27 0.43 1.46
CA ARG A 115 -10.86 1.51 0.66
C ARG A 115 -10.61 2.86 1.33
N LYS A 116 -11.04 3.95 0.70
CA LYS A 116 -11.03 5.25 1.37
C LYS A 116 -12.03 5.22 2.54
N GLU A 117 -11.64 5.72 3.71
CA GLU A 117 -12.49 5.76 4.90
C GLU A 117 -12.98 4.37 5.35
N ASP A 118 -12.14 3.36 5.18
CA ASP A 118 -12.39 2.04 5.74
C ASP A 118 -12.14 2.02 7.26
N LEU A 119 -12.68 1.00 7.92
CA LEU A 119 -12.45 0.81 9.34
C LEU A 119 -11.02 0.31 9.57
N VAL A 120 -10.25 1.08 10.34
CA VAL A 120 -9.02 0.63 11.02
C VAL A 120 -9.08 1.20 12.43
N ALA A 121 -9.24 0.35 13.43
CA ALA A 121 -9.37 0.77 14.82
C ALA A 121 -8.80 -0.27 15.77
N ARG A 122 -8.43 0.16 16.96
CA ARG A 122 -8.02 -0.70 18.07
C ARG A 122 -9.15 -0.78 19.12
N ALA A 123 -9.43 -1.96 19.59
CA ALA A 123 -10.34 -2.21 20.71
C ALA A 123 -9.59 -2.97 21.81
N ASP A 124 -9.36 -2.30 22.94
CA ASP A 124 -8.69 -2.86 24.11
C ASP A 124 -9.67 -3.28 25.21
N THR A 125 -10.96 -2.90 25.07
CA THR A 125 -12.01 -3.19 26.04
C THR A 125 -13.32 -3.62 25.37
N PRO A 126 -14.18 -4.39 26.09
CA PRO A 126 -15.50 -4.75 25.58
C PRO A 126 -16.38 -3.53 25.19
N ALA A 127 -16.19 -2.41 25.88
CA ALA A 127 -16.93 -1.18 25.60
C ALA A 127 -16.53 -0.56 24.25
N GLN A 128 -15.22 -0.49 23.97
CA GLN A 128 -14.70 -0.03 22.68
C GLN A 128 -15.13 -0.96 21.54
N TRP A 129 -15.10 -2.28 21.76
CA TRP A 129 -15.57 -3.25 20.77
C TRP A 129 -17.06 -3.04 20.43
N ARG A 130 -17.92 -2.90 21.43
CA ARG A 130 -19.35 -2.64 21.22
C ARG A 130 -19.59 -1.34 20.46
N ALA A 131 -18.90 -0.26 20.82
CA ALA A 131 -19.01 1.01 20.11
C ALA A 131 -18.61 0.91 18.62
N LEU A 132 -17.59 0.12 18.29
CA LEU A 132 -17.22 -0.16 16.89
C LEU A 132 -18.30 -0.99 16.20
N ALA A 133 -18.85 -2.03 16.85
CA ALA A 133 -19.90 -2.86 16.29
C ALA A 133 -21.21 -2.09 16.04
N GLU A 134 -21.55 -1.17 16.91
CA GLU A 134 -22.71 -0.26 16.75
C GLU A 134 -22.50 0.72 15.58
N ARG A 135 -21.28 1.24 15.42
CA ARG A 135 -20.94 2.17 14.34
C ARG A 135 -20.83 1.49 12.96
N TRP A 136 -20.43 0.21 12.94
CA TRP A 136 -20.13 -0.56 11.74
C TRP A 136 -20.80 -1.94 11.73
N PRO A 137 -22.13 -2.04 11.95
CA PRO A 137 -22.79 -3.32 12.28
C PRO A 137 -22.74 -4.36 11.17
N GLY A 138 -22.65 -3.94 9.91
CA GLY A 138 -22.61 -4.81 8.73
C GLY A 138 -21.24 -4.91 8.07
N GLU A 139 -20.20 -4.31 8.64
CA GLU A 139 -18.89 -4.27 8.00
C GLU A 139 -18.19 -5.64 8.05
N PRO A 140 -17.81 -6.19 6.88
CA PRO A 140 -16.93 -7.34 6.82
C PRO A 140 -15.53 -6.93 7.29
N VAL A 141 -15.03 -7.58 8.34
CA VAL A 141 -13.76 -7.24 8.99
C VAL A 141 -12.88 -8.46 9.17
N LEU A 142 -11.62 -8.19 9.39
CA LEU A 142 -10.70 -9.07 10.08
C LEU A 142 -10.21 -8.41 11.37
N THR A 143 -9.84 -9.26 12.33
CA THR A 143 -9.17 -8.84 13.56
C THR A 143 -7.72 -9.32 13.52
N GLN A 144 -6.80 -8.46 13.94
CA GLN A 144 -5.38 -8.77 14.03
C GLN A 144 -4.91 -8.64 15.48
N ARG A 145 -3.91 -9.43 15.84
CA ARG A 145 -3.22 -9.22 17.12
C ARG A 145 -2.58 -7.84 17.13
N PRO A 146 -2.80 -7.02 18.15
CA PRO A 146 -2.06 -5.79 18.32
C PRO A 146 -0.57 -6.08 18.35
N VAL A 147 0.21 -5.26 17.66
CA VAL A 147 1.66 -5.24 17.79
C VAL A 147 1.98 -4.11 18.76
N ASP A 148 2.56 -4.45 19.90
CA ASP A 148 2.99 -3.45 20.87
C ASP A 148 4.22 -2.73 20.31
N GLY A 149 4.03 -1.47 20.01
CA GLY A 149 5.02 -0.61 19.39
C GLY A 149 5.26 0.66 20.23
N ASP A 150 6.11 1.50 19.71
CA ASP A 150 6.49 2.79 20.31
C ASP A 150 5.51 3.93 19.96
N GLY A 151 4.36 3.62 19.35
CA GLY A 151 3.37 4.60 18.90
C GLY A 151 3.69 5.23 17.54
N TRP A 152 4.68 4.69 16.84
CA TRP A 152 5.09 5.15 15.51
C TRP A 152 4.98 4.05 14.46
N ASP A 153 4.23 4.34 13.40
CA ASP A 153 4.20 3.52 12.20
C ASP A 153 5.42 3.84 11.33
N ARG A 154 6.15 2.82 10.93
CA ARG A 154 7.30 2.91 10.02
C ARG A 154 6.80 2.69 8.60
N LYS A 155 6.67 3.77 7.84
CA LYS A 155 6.25 3.72 6.44
C LYS A 155 7.47 3.51 5.56
N VAL A 156 7.62 2.33 4.98
CA VAL A 156 8.72 2.00 4.08
C VAL A 156 8.18 1.85 2.67
N TRP A 157 8.67 2.67 1.74
CA TRP A 157 8.27 2.64 0.34
C TRP A 157 9.36 2.08 -0.54
N VAL A 158 8.96 1.37 -1.57
CA VAL A 158 9.87 0.85 -2.60
C VAL A 158 9.38 1.31 -3.97
N VAL A 159 10.28 1.94 -4.72
CA VAL A 159 10.04 2.40 -6.09
C VAL A 159 11.14 1.83 -6.98
N GLY A 160 10.82 0.80 -7.76
CA GLY A 160 11.77 0.16 -8.65
C GLY A 160 13.03 -0.40 -7.97
N GLY A 161 12.90 -0.85 -6.72
CA GLY A 161 13.98 -1.38 -5.88
C GLY A 161 14.67 -0.33 -5.00
N ARG A 162 14.43 0.97 -5.18
CA ARG A 162 14.93 2.01 -4.25
C ARG A 162 14.00 2.14 -3.07
N VAL A 163 14.58 2.21 -1.88
CA VAL A 163 13.85 2.25 -0.60
C VAL A 163 13.84 3.68 -0.07
N PHE A 164 12.68 4.12 0.38
CA PHE A 164 12.41 5.39 1.04
C PHE A 164 11.64 5.14 2.32
N ALA A 165 11.77 5.98 3.34
CA ALA A 165 11.03 5.77 4.57
C ALA A 165 10.80 7.05 5.37
N GLU A 166 9.78 7.01 6.20
CA GLU A 166 9.53 7.97 7.28
C GLU A 166 8.83 7.27 8.44
N GLN A 167 8.83 7.86 9.60
CA GLN A 167 7.92 7.48 10.68
C GLN A 167 6.74 8.44 10.72
N ARG A 168 5.57 7.87 10.99
CA ARG A 168 4.33 8.62 11.25
C ARG A 168 3.78 8.20 12.61
N ARG A 169 3.27 9.17 13.35
CA ARG A 169 2.52 8.84 14.55
C ARG A 169 1.34 7.96 14.17
N SER A 170 1.18 6.85 14.88
CA SER A 170 0.13 5.88 14.58
C SER A 170 -1.25 6.51 14.76
N GLU A 171 -2.13 6.31 13.79
CA GLU A 171 -3.54 6.74 13.86
C GLU A 171 -4.33 5.97 14.95
N LEU A 172 -3.78 4.86 15.44
CA LEU A 172 -4.35 4.07 16.54
C LEU A 172 -4.00 4.61 17.93
N VAL A 173 -3.12 5.61 18.00
CA VAL A 173 -2.69 6.26 19.25
C VAL A 173 -3.22 7.68 19.28
N PRO A 174 -3.87 8.11 20.38
CA PRO A 174 -4.35 9.49 20.51
C PRO A 174 -3.24 10.52 20.33
N GLY A 175 -3.53 11.60 19.63
CA GLY A 175 -2.59 12.71 19.43
C GLY A 175 -2.73 13.35 18.05
N ALA A 176 -1.99 14.43 17.82
CA ALA A 176 -1.93 15.08 16.52
C ALA A 176 -1.12 14.25 15.52
N PRO A 177 -1.45 14.29 14.21
CA PRO A 177 -0.62 13.70 13.18
C PRO A 177 0.80 14.28 13.21
N GLU A 178 1.79 13.43 13.24
CA GLU A 178 3.21 13.83 13.29
C GLU A 178 4.01 12.94 12.34
N ARG A 179 5.07 13.50 11.74
CA ARG A 179 6.00 12.81 10.85
C ARG A 179 7.41 13.17 11.22
N ARG A 180 8.31 12.20 11.08
CA ARG A 180 9.73 12.43 11.26
C ARG A 180 10.57 11.62 10.28
N PRO A 181 11.76 12.10 9.90
CA PRO A 181 12.69 11.32 9.09
C PRO A 181 13.00 9.98 9.77
N TRP A 182 13.10 8.94 8.95
CA TRP A 182 13.47 7.60 9.39
C TRP A 182 14.33 6.90 8.35
N ALA A 183 15.37 6.22 8.81
CA ALA A 183 16.15 5.31 8.00
C ALA A 183 15.84 3.88 8.46
N PRO A 184 15.29 3.01 7.59
CA PRO A 184 15.01 1.64 7.95
C PRO A 184 16.30 0.88 8.20
N ASP A 185 16.30 0.03 9.21
CA ASP A 185 17.40 -0.91 9.45
C ASP A 185 17.44 -2.02 8.38
N ASP A 186 18.44 -2.89 8.45
CA ASP A 186 18.64 -3.96 7.46
C ASP A 186 17.48 -4.96 7.44
N ARG A 187 16.86 -5.26 8.59
CA ARG A 187 15.70 -6.16 8.70
C ARG A 187 14.46 -5.54 8.09
N GLU A 188 14.17 -4.28 8.41
CA GLU A 188 13.05 -3.51 7.86
C GLU A 188 13.19 -3.38 6.34
N ARG A 189 14.40 -3.05 5.88
CA ARG A 189 14.73 -2.99 4.45
C ARG A 189 14.53 -4.33 3.76
N ALA A 190 15.00 -5.42 4.36
CA ALA A 190 14.85 -6.77 3.81
C ALA A 190 13.37 -7.17 3.67
N ILE A 191 12.56 -6.93 4.71
CA ILE A 191 11.11 -7.18 4.68
C ILE A 191 10.44 -6.37 3.56
N ALA A 192 10.76 -5.07 3.48
CA ALA A 192 10.18 -4.20 2.46
C ALA A 192 10.55 -4.67 1.05
N LEU A 193 11.81 -5.02 0.80
CA LEU A 193 12.25 -5.49 -0.53
C LEU A 193 11.66 -6.86 -0.89
N ALA A 194 11.49 -7.77 0.07
CA ALA A 194 10.90 -9.08 -0.17
C ALA A 194 9.39 -9.01 -0.45
N ALA A 195 8.69 -7.97 0.02
CA ALA A 195 7.28 -7.78 -0.26
C ALA A 195 7.00 -7.55 -1.76
N GLY A 196 7.89 -6.86 -2.49
CA GLY A 196 7.70 -6.60 -3.92
C GLY A 196 7.44 -7.85 -4.75
N PRO A 197 8.37 -8.81 -4.81
CA PRO A 197 8.18 -10.09 -5.51
C PRO A 197 6.99 -10.89 -4.98
N ALA A 198 6.79 -10.93 -3.66
CA ALA A 198 5.69 -11.67 -3.04
C ALA A 198 4.31 -11.19 -3.50
N PHE A 199 4.14 -9.89 -3.62
CA PHE A 199 2.87 -9.25 -3.99
C PHE A 199 2.78 -8.90 -5.48
N GLY A 200 3.83 -9.11 -6.26
CA GLY A 200 3.90 -8.71 -7.67
C GLY A 200 3.91 -7.20 -7.88
N LEU A 201 4.56 -6.45 -6.98
CA LEU A 201 4.57 -4.99 -6.97
C LEU A 201 5.96 -4.43 -7.26
N GLN A 202 6.02 -3.28 -7.94
CA GLN A 202 7.25 -2.54 -8.22
C GLN A 202 7.25 -1.12 -7.61
N VAL A 203 6.05 -0.56 -7.36
CA VAL A 203 5.84 0.70 -6.63
C VAL A 203 4.87 0.40 -5.49
N TYR A 204 5.36 0.37 -4.26
CA TYR A 204 4.54 -0.04 -3.12
C TYR A 204 5.04 0.53 -1.81
N GLY A 205 4.23 0.39 -0.77
CA GLY A 205 4.58 0.70 0.60
C GLY A 205 4.29 -0.48 1.51
N VAL A 206 5.14 -0.66 2.51
CA VAL A 206 4.96 -1.61 3.60
C VAL A 206 4.90 -0.81 4.90
N ASP A 207 3.84 -1.02 5.67
CA ASP A 207 3.70 -0.44 6.99
C ASP A 207 4.25 -1.43 8.02
N LEU A 208 5.31 -1.03 8.71
CA LEU A 208 5.98 -1.84 9.71
C LEU A 208 5.77 -1.28 11.11
N LEU A 209 5.65 -2.17 12.08
CA LEU A 209 5.69 -1.83 13.50
C LEU A 209 6.87 -2.56 14.18
N PRO A 210 7.50 -1.94 15.20
CA PRO A 210 8.54 -2.61 15.99
C PRO A 210 7.88 -3.64 16.91
N GLY A 211 7.95 -4.91 16.56
CA GLY A 211 7.50 -6.00 17.43
C GLY A 211 8.60 -6.48 18.39
N PRO A 212 8.27 -7.28 19.39
CA PRO A 212 9.24 -7.80 20.36
C PRO A 212 10.34 -8.67 19.74
N ASP A 213 10.01 -9.41 18.68
CA ASP A 213 10.95 -10.29 17.98
C ASP A 213 11.54 -9.63 16.69
N GLY A 214 11.27 -8.37 16.48
CA GLY A 214 11.69 -7.59 15.32
C GLY A 214 10.52 -6.95 14.55
N PRO A 215 10.81 -6.31 13.42
CA PRO A 215 9.80 -5.60 12.64
C PRO A 215 8.70 -6.53 12.12
N VAL A 216 7.43 -6.09 12.23
CA VAL A 216 6.24 -6.82 11.78
C VAL A 216 5.49 -5.96 10.76
N ALA A 217 5.21 -6.51 9.59
CA ALA A 217 4.37 -5.86 8.61
C ALA A 217 2.89 -5.93 9.01
N VAL A 218 2.17 -4.82 8.85
CA VAL A 218 0.75 -4.73 9.21
C VAL A 218 -0.13 -4.33 8.02
N ASP A 219 0.48 -3.81 6.95
CA ASP A 219 -0.21 -3.46 5.70
C ASP A 219 0.77 -3.38 4.52
N VAL A 220 0.26 -3.65 3.29
CA VAL A 220 1.01 -3.48 2.03
C VAL A 220 0.14 -2.72 1.04
N ASN A 221 0.64 -1.61 0.54
CA ASN A 221 -0.11 -0.70 -0.30
C ASN A 221 0.49 -0.61 -1.71
N ALA A 222 -0.30 -0.91 -2.76
CA ALA A 222 0.10 -0.70 -4.14
C ALA A 222 0.07 0.79 -4.48
N PHE A 223 1.13 1.29 -5.10
CA PHE A 223 1.34 2.65 -5.56
C PHE A 223 0.91 3.74 -4.55
N PRO A 224 1.49 3.76 -3.34
CA PRO A 224 1.13 4.70 -2.29
C PRO A 224 1.55 6.15 -2.62
N GLY A 225 1.13 7.07 -1.77
CA GLY A 225 1.60 8.45 -1.82
C GLY A 225 3.00 8.57 -1.19
N VAL A 226 4.05 8.41 -2.00
CA VAL A 226 5.43 8.66 -1.58
C VAL A 226 5.67 10.17 -1.64
N ARG A 227 5.32 10.88 -0.58
CA ARG A 227 5.46 12.35 -0.49
C ARG A 227 6.74 12.71 0.28
N HIS A 228 7.34 13.84 -0.06
CA HIS A 228 8.50 14.39 0.66
C HIS A 228 9.72 13.46 0.75
N GLN A 229 9.88 12.58 -0.25
CA GLN A 229 11.02 11.67 -0.34
C GLN A 229 11.92 12.08 -1.53
N PRO A 230 13.07 12.74 -1.25
CA PRO A 230 14.00 13.12 -2.30
C PRO A 230 14.46 11.89 -3.11
N GLY A 231 14.48 12.03 -4.43
CA GLY A 231 14.88 10.96 -5.34
C GLY A 231 13.77 9.94 -5.66
N ALA A 232 12.57 10.07 -5.11
CA ALA A 232 11.46 9.16 -5.44
C ALA A 232 10.90 9.41 -6.86
N PRO A 233 10.72 10.65 -7.35
CA PRO A 233 10.37 10.91 -8.74
C PRO A 233 11.39 10.34 -9.73
N GLU A 234 12.70 10.49 -9.47
CA GLU A 234 13.78 9.94 -10.28
C GLU A 234 13.76 8.41 -10.30
N ALA A 235 13.46 7.79 -9.16
CA ALA A 235 13.30 6.33 -9.07
C ALA A 235 12.12 5.84 -9.91
N LEU A 236 11.01 6.59 -9.91
CA LEU A 236 9.83 6.26 -10.72
C LEU A 236 10.11 6.46 -12.21
N ALA A 237 10.71 7.57 -12.61
CA ALA A 237 11.10 7.82 -14.00
C ALA A 237 12.04 6.72 -14.53
N ALA A 238 13.07 6.37 -13.76
CA ALA A 238 13.98 5.28 -14.10
C ALA A 238 13.28 3.91 -14.20
N LEU A 239 12.28 3.64 -13.34
CA LEU A 239 11.48 2.42 -13.43
C LEU A 239 10.65 2.39 -14.71
N VAL A 240 9.98 3.49 -15.07
CA VAL A 240 9.20 3.63 -16.31
C VAL A 240 10.08 3.33 -17.53
N LEU A 241 11.27 3.93 -17.61
CA LEU A 241 12.22 3.71 -18.70
C LEU A 241 12.66 2.24 -18.83
N ARG A 242 12.91 1.57 -17.71
CA ARG A 242 13.27 0.13 -17.72
C ARG A 242 12.11 -0.77 -18.13
N THR A 243 10.90 -0.39 -17.79
CA THR A 243 9.70 -1.20 -18.05
C THR A 243 9.28 -1.14 -19.50
N ALA A 244 9.36 0.01 -20.15
CA ALA A 244 9.02 0.19 -21.56
C ALA A 244 10.03 -0.44 -22.54
N ARG A 245 11.25 -0.82 -22.05
CA ARG A 245 12.28 -1.48 -22.89
C ARG A 245 12.18 -3.01 -22.92
N ARG A 246 11.27 -3.58 -22.15
CA ARG A 246 11.04 -5.04 -22.06
C ARG A 246 9.95 -5.49 -23.01
#